data_7c7467dfe8395a16680406ad2ea0e0e5
#
_entry.id   7c7467dfe8395a16680406ad2ea0e0e5
#
_cell.length_a   1.000
_cell.length_b   1.000
_cell.length_c   1.000
_cell.angle_alpha   90.00
_cell.angle_beta   90.00
_cell.angle_gamma   90.00
#
_symmetry.space_group_name_H-M   'P 1'
#
loop_
_entity.id
_entity.type
_entity.pdbx_description
1 polymer ?
#
loop_
_entity_poly.entity_id
_entity_poly.type
_entity_poly.pdbx_seq_one_letter_code
_entity_poly.pdbx_strand_id
1 'polypeptide(L)'
;MKVGVCEATELKKRSEMLSIPFADLLWGYAVEDLMLRVSTSAYREFLWLMSLPLLGEEAYRQRAKKRIRFFYKGSEEELTPDKLQPGQRLSIAMGEHIKTTLFAKENAQKIHWEGTVTALSGGIRLSMTAGYFDMKVPLNIEIYSFGAVSQIPGTREEELIAVGGGRTISYLVYSPESELSYDLFAIMDKLELIGSMGSYYDAYRLLRTQPLSGRYVLEELTVLTAASPKMRKEQRLKQLDGYRAYTYMRKRWEKYLRNHGLAEIPWEDALDLILVFVSPIWESLCRNEIFFDDWMPELGRFLG
;
A
#
# COMPACT_ATOMS: atom_id res chain seq x y z
N MET A 1 -8.58 31.96 25.34
CA MET A 1 -7.45 31.21 24.76
C MET A 1 -8.04 30.24 23.72
N LYS A 2 -7.65 30.33 22.46
CA LYS A 2 -8.28 29.54 21.39
C LYS A 2 -7.91 28.06 21.57
N VAL A 3 -8.89 27.19 21.68
CA VAL A 3 -8.74 25.73 21.86
C VAL A 3 -7.68 25.14 20.94
N GLY A 4 -7.56 25.66 19.71
CA GLY A 4 -6.61 25.19 18.73
C GLY A 4 -5.13 25.43 18.99
N VAL A 5 -4.76 26.45 19.73
CA VAL A 5 -3.35 26.74 20.11
C VAL A 5 -2.85 25.70 21.14
N CYS A 6 -3.77 25.22 21.98
CA CYS A 6 -3.46 24.16 22.94
C CYS A 6 -3.11 22.83 22.27
N GLU A 7 -3.81 22.49 21.19
CA GLU A 7 -3.60 21.22 20.46
C GLU A 7 -2.33 21.21 19.61
N ALA A 8 -2.00 22.31 18.94
CA ALA A 8 -0.74 22.42 18.20
C ALA A 8 0.48 22.30 19.16
N THR A 9 0.34 22.90 20.36
CA THR A 9 1.35 22.80 21.41
C THR A 9 1.47 21.36 21.93
N GLU A 10 0.36 20.65 22.06
CA GLU A 10 0.35 19.25 22.49
C GLU A 10 0.98 18.32 21.45
N LEU A 11 0.67 18.50 20.15
CA LEU A 11 1.34 17.76 19.07
C LEU A 11 2.85 18.02 19.05
N LYS A 12 3.28 19.26 19.32
CA LYS A 12 4.69 19.61 19.39
C LYS A 12 5.39 18.91 20.58
N LYS A 13 4.77 18.91 21.75
CA LYS A 13 5.27 18.16 22.90
C LYS A 13 5.38 16.66 22.61
N ARG A 14 4.39 16.07 21.93
CA ARG A 14 4.43 14.66 21.52
C ARG A 14 5.56 14.37 20.55
N SER A 15 5.80 15.27 19.59
CA SER A 15 6.93 15.19 18.67
C SER A 15 8.26 15.08 19.43
N GLU A 16 8.42 15.91 20.45
CA GLU A 16 9.61 15.91 21.32
C GLU A 16 9.71 14.61 22.14
N MET A 17 8.61 14.18 22.77
CA MET A 17 8.55 12.95 23.58
C MET A 17 8.86 11.69 22.77
N LEU A 18 8.32 11.60 21.55
CA LEU A 18 8.47 10.43 20.67
C LEU A 18 9.76 10.50 19.84
N SER A 19 10.49 11.59 19.90
CA SER A 19 11.65 11.86 19.03
C SER A 19 11.33 11.71 17.54
N ILE A 20 10.11 12.11 17.14
CA ILE A 20 9.64 12.12 15.76
C ILE A 20 9.66 13.57 15.27
N PRO A 21 10.23 13.89 14.09
CA PRO A 21 10.18 15.23 13.54
C PRO A 21 8.73 15.73 13.46
N PHE A 22 8.50 16.98 13.89
CA PHE A 22 7.15 17.53 13.96
C PHE A 22 6.39 17.47 12.63
N ALA A 23 7.08 17.67 11.51
CA ALA A 23 6.48 17.55 10.18
C ALA A 23 5.98 16.12 9.88
N ASP A 24 6.71 15.10 10.34
CA ASP A 24 6.33 13.71 10.15
C ASP A 24 5.16 13.32 11.07
N LEU A 25 5.15 13.82 12.31
CA LEU A 25 4.02 13.65 13.22
C LEU A 25 2.76 14.35 12.70
N LEU A 26 2.89 15.56 12.16
CA LEU A 26 1.78 16.30 11.58
C LEU A 26 1.23 15.60 10.33
N TRP A 27 2.11 15.01 9.52
CA TRP A 27 1.70 14.16 8.40
C TRP A 27 0.91 12.95 8.91
N GLY A 28 1.40 12.24 9.93
CA GLY A 28 0.70 11.12 10.57
C GLY A 28 -0.68 11.53 11.09
N TYR A 29 -0.77 12.69 11.72
CA TYR A 29 -2.04 13.22 12.21
C TYR A 29 -3.06 13.50 11.09
N ALA A 30 -2.59 13.99 9.93
CA ALA A 30 -3.44 14.14 8.75
C ALA A 30 -3.90 12.78 8.20
N VAL A 31 -3.03 11.75 8.23
CA VAL A 31 -3.40 10.39 7.84
C VAL A 31 -4.44 9.80 8.78
N GLU A 32 -4.31 10.00 10.08
CA GLU A 32 -5.30 9.56 11.06
C GLU A 32 -6.68 10.20 10.80
N ASP A 33 -6.74 11.50 10.48
CA ASP A 33 -7.99 12.16 10.11
C ASP A 33 -8.59 11.57 8.83
N LEU A 34 -7.74 11.29 7.82
CA LEU A 34 -8.18 10.59 6.61
C LEU A 34 -8.80 9.21 6.95
N MET A 35 -8.10 8.41 7.76
CA MET A 35 -8.57 7.07 8.13
C MET A 35 -9.87 7.13 8.94
N LEU A 36 -10.01 8.10 9.82
CA LEU A 36 -11.26 8.34 10.53
C LEU A 36 -12.41 8.67 9.56
N ARG A 37 -12.16 9.50 8.54
CA ARG A 37 -13.15 9.82 7.52
C ARG A 37 -13.53 8.61 6.68
N VAL A 38 -12.57 7.78 6.28
CA VAL A 38 -12.83 6.52 5.59
C VAL A 38 -13.69 5.62 6.47
N SER A 39 -13.30 5.41 7.73
CA SER A 39 -13.98 4.48 8.65
C SER A 39 -15.42 4.89 9.01
N THR A 40 -15.72 6.19 8.95
CA THR A 40 -17.05 6.74 9.26
C THR A 40 -17.91 7.06 8.03
N SER A 41 -17.36 6.87 6.83
CA SER A 41 -18.05 7.13 5.57
C SER A 41 -18.76 5.90 5.00
N ALA A 42 -19.54 6.11 3.95
CA ALA A 42 -20.11 5.04 3.14
C ALA A 42 -19.02 4.19 2.43
N TYR A 43 -17.78 4.66 2.40
CA TYR A 43 -16.66 3.97 1.77
C TYR A 43 -15.91 3.01 2.70
N ARG A 44 -16.28 2.86 3.96
CA ARG A 44 -15.62 1.97 4.92
C ARG A 44 -15.39 0.56 4.36
N GLU A 45 -16.43 -0.03 3.79
CA GLU A 45 -16.39 -1.40 3.27
C GLU A 45 -15.75 -1.51 1.88
N PHE A 46 -15.48 -0.40 1.22
CA PHE A 46 -15.03 -0.36 -0.16
C PHE A 46 -13.60 0.14 -0.36
N LEU A 47 -13.06 0.90 0.59
CA LEU A 47 -11.69 1.40 0.54
C LEU A 47 -10.80 0.63 1.52
N TRP A 48 -9.96 -0.24 0.99
CA TRP A 48 -9.05 -1.05 1.75
C TRP A 48 -7.65 -0.49 1.69
N LEU A 49 -7.06 -0.22 2.84
CA LEU A 49 -5.70 0.32 2.90
C LEU A 49 -4.72 -0.74 2.36
N MET A 50 -3.94 -0.36 1.37
CA MET A 50 -2.78 -1.11 0.89
C MET A 50 -1.53 -0.62 1.64
N SER A 51 -0.50 -1.44 1.72
CA SER A 51 0.77 -1.01 2.32
C SER A 51 0.70 -0.73 3.81
N LEU A 52 0.64 -1.77 4.60
CA LEU A 52 1.00 -1.73 6.02
C LEU A 52 2.52 -1.51 6.19
N PRO A 53 2.97 -0.85 7.24
CA PRO A 53 2.31 -0.06 8.24
C PRO A 53 2.45 1.44 7.94
N LEU A 54 1.40 2.09 7.47
CA LEU A 54 1.37 3.55 7.30
C LEU A 54 0.94 4.27 8.57
N LEU A 55 0.56 3.51 9.60
CA LEU A 55 -0.10 4.02 10.78
C LEU A 55 0.66 3.59 12.04
N GLY A 56 0.69 4.50 13.02
CA GLY A 56 1.42 4.31 14.26
C GLY A 56 2.82 4.94 14.26
N GLU A 57 3.46 4.95 15.42
CA GLU A 57 4.71 5.68 15.67
C GLU A 57 5.85 5.27 14.72
N GLU A 58 5.98 3.97 14.45
CA GLU A 58 7.04 3.46 13.57
C GLU A 58 6.86 3.97 12.14
N ALA A 59 5.62 4.03 11.65
CA ALA A 59 5.32 4.55 10.32
C ALA A 59 5.68 6.04 10.19
N TYR A 60 5.48 6.81 11.24
CA TYR A 60 5.79 8.25 11.25
C TYR A 60 7.28 8.55 11.24
N ARG A 61 8.13 7.60 11.68
CA ARG A 61 9.59 7.70 11.61
C ARG A 61 10.16 7.47 10.22
N GLN A 62 9.37 6.85 9.34
CA GLN A 62 9.81 6.51 7.98
C GLN A 62 9.45 7.63 6.99
N ARG A 63 10.40 8.50 6.69
CA ARG A 63 10.24 9.68 5.78
C ARG A 63 9.76 9.36 4.36
N ALA A 64 9.82 8.10 3.94
CA ALA A 64 9.55 7.68 2.57
C ALA A 64 8.08 7.71 2.14
N LYS A 65 7.14 7.87 3.06
CA LYS A 65 5.74 7.55 2.77
C LYS A 65 4.83 8.77 2.78
N LYS A 66 4.95 9.59 1.75
CA LYS A 66 4.02 10.71 1.51
C LYS A 66 2.86 10.32 0.58
N ARG A 67 2.65 9.02 0.32
CA ARG A 67 1.58 8.51 -0.53
C ARG A 67 0.84 7.39 0.19
N ILE A 68 -0.50 7.46 0.20
CA ILE A 68 -1.36 6.44 0.76
C ILE A 68 -2.06 5.74 -0.38
N ARG A 69 -2.07 4.43 -0.34
CA ARG A 69 -2.68 3.60 -1.37
C ARG A 69 -3.90 2.89 -0.80
N PHE A 70 -4.99 2.97 -1.53
CA PHE A 70 -6.18 2.18 -1.27
C PHE A 70 -6.50 1.30 -2.47
N PHE A 71 -7.04 0.15 -2.16
CA PHE A 71 -7.75 -0.66 -3.12
C PHE A 71 -9.25 -0.37 -3.01
N TYR A 72 -9.91 -0.18 -4.14
CA TYR A 72 -11.36 0.01 -4.21
C TYR A 72 -12.05 -1.27 -4.64
N LYS A 73 -12.84 -1.85 -3.72
CA LYS A 73 -13.60 -3.09 -3.93
C LYS A 73 -14.99 -2.84 -4.50
N GLY A 74 -15.55 -1.64 -4.35
CA GLY A 74 -16.96 -1.40 -4.64
C GLY A 74 -17.39 -1.84 -6.03
N SER A 75 -18.58 -2.43 -6.13
CA SER A 75 -19.27 -2.54 -7.40
C SER A 75 -19.92 -1.20 -7.72
N GLU A 76 -19.88 -0.83 -8.96
CA GLU A 76 -20.33 0.46 -9.46
C GLU A 76 -21.83 0.67 -9.33
N GLU A 77 -22.60 -0.40 -9.21
CA GLU A 77 -24.06 -0.35 -9.07
C GLU A 77 -24.50 0.32 -7.75
N GLU A 78 -23.64 0.34 -6.74
CA GLU A 78 -23.98 0.89 -5.42
C GLU A 78 -23.63 2.38 -5.26
N LEU A 79 -22.75 2.93 -6.08
CA LEU A 79 -22.16 4.24 -5.84
C LEU A 79 -22.35 5.27 -6.94
N THR A 80 -22.73 4.89 -8.16
CA THR A 80 -22.97 5.83 -9.28
C THR A 80 -24.13 5.41 -10.18
N PRO A 81 -24.91 6.37 -10.73
CA PRO A 81 -25.96 6.09 -11.70
C PRO A 81 -25.44 5.69 -13.08
N ASP A 82 -24.16 5.88 -13.37
CA ASP A 82 -23.56 5.55 -14.68
C ASP A 82 -22.82 4.22 -14.59
N LYS A 83 -23.39 3.20 -15.21
CA LYS A 83 -22.89 1.82 -15.23
C LYS A 83 -21.51 1.71 -15.88
N LEU A 84 -20.47 1.63 -15.09
CA LEU A 84 -19.14 1.23 -15.55
C LEU A 84 -19.12 -0.30 -15.74
N GLN A 85 -18.51 -0.81 -16.79
CA GLN A 85 -18.44 -2.26 -17.04
C GLN A 85 -17.29 -2.93 -16.29
N PRO A 86 -17.39 -4.21 -15.89
CA PRO A 86 -16.30 -4.94 -15.27
C PRO A 86 -15.00 -4.75 -16.07
N GLY A 87 -13.92 -4.32 -15.38
CA GLY A 87 -12.63 -4.03 -16.01
C GLY A 87 -12.42 -2.58 -16.41
N GLN A 88 -13.37 -1.67 -16.21
CA GLN A 88 -13.13 -0.25 -16.38
C GLN A 88 -12.28 0.33 -15.26
N ARG A 89 -11.42 1.28 -15.64
CA ARG A 89 -10.59 2.04 -14.70
C ARG A 89 -11.47 2.96 -13.86
N LEU A 90 -11.14 3.16 -12.60
CA LEU A 90 -11.74 4.23 -11.79
C LEU A 90 -11.72 5.53 -12.58
N SER A 91 -12.91 6.12 -12.78
CA SER A 91 -13.04 7.38 -13.52
C SER A 91 -12.73 8.59 -12.62
N ILE A 92 -12.37 9.71 -13.25
CA ILE A 92 -12.20 10.99 -12.53
C ILE A 92 -13.49 11.37 -11.81
N ALA A 93 -14.67 11.14 -12.43
CA ALA A 93 -15.97 11.43 -11.83
C ALA A 93 -16.16 10.64 -10.52
N MET A 94 -15.80 9.37 -10.50
CA MET A 94 -15.81 8.55 -9.30
C MET A 94 -14.85 9.08 -8.23
N GLY A 95 -13.66 9.49 -8.65
CA GLY A 95 -12.68 10.12 -7.76
C GLY A 95 -13.20 11.42 -7.13
N GLU A 96 -13.88 12.26 -7.90
CA GLU A 96 -14.51 13.47 -7.39
C GLU A 96 -15.63 13.14 -6.40
N HIS A 97 -16.40 12.09 -6.64
CA HIS A 97 -17.43 11.64 -5.71
C HIS A 97 -16.83 11.12 -4.41
N ILE A 98 -15.79 10.26 -4.46
CA ILE A 98 -15.05 9.81 -3.28
C ILE A 98 -14.49 11.01 -2.52
N LYS A 99 -13.82 11.93 -3.21
CA LYS A 99 -13.26 13.15 -2.60
C LYS A 99 -14.35 13.96 -1.88
N THR A 100 -15.46 14.22 -2.55
CA THR A 100 -16.56 15.00 -1.99
C THR A 100 -17.16 14.34 -0.76
N THR A 101 -17.35 13.03 -0.79
CA THR A 101 -17.91 12.28 0.34
C THR A 101 -16.94 12.24 1.53
N LEU A 102 -15.67 11.96 1.32
CA LEU A 102 -14.69 11.86 2.40
C LEU A 102 -14.37 13.22 3.02
N PHE A 103 -14.33 14.27 2.20
CA PHE A 103 -13.85 15.59 2.62
C PHE A 103 -14.94 16.65 2.63
N ALA A 104 -16.23 16.27 2.69
CA ALA A 104 -17.33 17.19 2.87
C ALA A 104 -17.10 18.10 4.08
N LYS A 105 -17.46 19.38 3.95
CA LYS A 105 -17.30 20.38 5.03
C LYS A 105 -18.03 19.99 6.31
N GLU A 106 -19.14 19.28 6.19
CA GLU A 106 -19.96 18.80 7.31
C GLU A 106 -19.19 17.79 8.18
N ASN A 107 -18.25 17.07 7.57
CA ASN A 107 -17.35 16.14 8.26
C ASN A 107 -16.06 16.83 8.74
N ALA A 108 -15.94 18.16 8.56
CA ALA A 108 -14.77 18.91 8.92
C ALA A 108 -14.63 18.98 10.44
N GLN A 109 -13.79 18.11 10.98
CA GLN A 109 -13.38 18.20 12.37
C GLN A 109 -12.33 19.33 12.49
N LYS A 110 -11.08 19.01 12.75
CA LYS A 110 -10.00 19.99 12.96
C LYS A 110 -9.14 20.25 11.72
N ILE A 111 -9.23 19.36 10.75
CA ILE A 111 -8.43 19.40 9.53
C ILE A 111 -9.35 19.76 8.35
N HIS A 112 -8.99 20.82 7.67
CA HIS A 112 -9.63 21.22 6.42
C HIS A 112 -8.87 20.60 5.23
N TRP A 113 -9.60 20.03 4.28
CA TRP A 113 -9.01 19.37 3.11
C TRP A 113 -9.39 20.08 1.82
N GLU A 114 -8.39 20.32 0.98
CA GLU A 114 -8.56 20.81 -0.38
C GLU A 114 -7.69 19.99 -1.34
N GLY A 115 -8.11 19.85 -2.60
CA GLY A 115 -7.30 19.12 -3.57
C GLY A 115 -8.03 18.76 -4.85
N THR A 116 -7.32 18.08 -5.72
CA THR A 116 -7.73 17.71 -7.07
C THR A 116 -7.63 16.21 -7.31
N VAL A 117 -8.39 15.73 -8.29
CA VAL A 117 -8.38 14.34 -8.76
C VAL A 117 -7.70 14.26 -10.12
N THR A 118 -6.85 13.29 -10.30
CA THR A 118 -6.19 12.99 -11.58
C THR A 118 -6.22 11.49 -11.87
N ALA A 119 -6.24 11.12 -13.15
CA ALA A 119 -6.19 9.73 -13.56
C ALA A 119 -4.79 9.14 -13.37
N LEU A 120 -4.73 7.85 -12.99
CA LEU A 120 -3.55 7.02 -12.99
C LEU A 120 -3.74 5.81 -13.90
N SER A 121 -2.64 5.11 -14.20
CA SER A 121 -2.72 3.80 -14.82
C SER A 121 -3.32 2.79 -13.83
N GLY A 122 -4.56 2.37 -14.05
CA GLY A 122 -5.28 1.43 -13.19
C GLY A 122 -6.01 2.05 -11.99
N GLY A 123 -6.11 3.39 -11.91
CA GLY A 123 -6.75 4.05 -10.78
C GLY A 123 -6.83 5.56 -10.89
N ILE A 124 -6.95 6.19 -9.75
CA ILE A 124 -7.01 7.65 -9.61
C ILE A 124 -6.06 8.11 -8.50
N ARG A 125 -5.64 9.37 -8.57
CA ARG A 125 -4.90 10.05 -7.51
C ARG A 125 -5.68 11.27 -7.04
N LEU A 126 -5.87 11.36 -5.73
CA LEU A 126 -6.29 12.57 -5.06
C LEU A 126 -5.05 13.26 -4.50
N SER A 127 -4.67 14.38 -5.11
CA SER A 127 -3.60 15.25 -4.60
C SER A 127 -4.23 16.23 -3.64
N MET A 128 -4.12 15.94 -2.34
CA MET A 128 -4.81 16.65 -1.27
C MET A 128 -3.85 17.47 -0.45
N THR A 129 -4.36 18.53 0.16
CA THR A 129 -3.68 19.32 1.18
C THR A 129 -4.55 19.35 2.43
N ALA A 130 -4.02 18.84 3.52
CA ALA A 130 -4.62 18.94 4.84
C ALA A 130 -4.18 20.26 5.48
N GLY A 131 -5.11 21.13 5.77
CA GLY A 131 -4.90 22.39 6.48
C GLY A 131 -5.19 22.21 7.97
N TYR A 132 -4.18 22.42 8.82
CA TYR A 132 -4.29 22.41 10.27
C TYR A 132 -3.78 23.74 10.83
N PHE A 133 -4.70 24.64 11.19
CA PHE A 133 -4.42 26.06 11.44
C PHE A 133 -3.78 26.72 10.22
N ASP A 134 -2.59 27.28 10.39
CA ASP A 134 -1.75 27.90 9.34
C ASP A 134 -0.82 26.91 8.64
N MET A 135 -0.78 25.66 9.09
CA MET A 135 0.07 24.61 8.54
C MET A 135 -0.64 23.85 7.42
N LYS A 136 0.10 23.55 6.37
CA LYS A 136 -0.38 22.79 5.21
C LYS A 136 0.43 21.52 5.03
N VAL A 137 -0.26 20.39 4.97
CA VAL A 137 0.35 19.06 4.80
C VAL A 137 -0.10 18.47 3.47
N PRO A 138 0.77 18.37 2.47
CA PRO A 138 0.45 17.71 1.21
C PRO A 138 0.36 16.20 1.41
N LEU A 139 -0.66 15.58 0.79
CA LEU A 139 -0.93 14.16 0.86
C LEU A 139 -1.37 13.65 -0.51
N ASN A 140 -0.73 12.60 -1.01
CA ASN A 140 -1.16 11.90 -2.21
C ASN A 140 -1.88 10.62 -1.82
N ILE A 141 -3.14 10.51 -2.21
CA ILE A 141 -3.98 9.32 -2.00
C ILE A 141 -4.19 8.68 -3.36
N GLU A 142 -3.71 7.46 -3.53
CA GLU A 142 -3.87 6.69 -4.75
C GLU A 142 -4.90 5.59 -4.50
N ILE A 143 -5.88 5.49 -5.38
CA ILE A 143 -6.95 4.50 -5.29
C ILE A 143 -6.91 3.67 -6.55
N TYR A 144 -6.73 2.35 -6.40
CA TYR A 144 -6.64 1.39 -7.48
C TYR A 144 -7.88 0.50 -7.48
N SER A 145 -8.36 0.14 -8.66
CA SER A 145 -9.35 -0.92 -8.82
C SER A 145 -8.73 -2.12 -9.50
N PHE A 146 -9.17 -3.31 -9.13
CA PHE A 146 -8.88 -4.47 -9.95
C PHE A 146 -9.62 -4.33 -11.29
N GLY A 147 -8.87 -4.42 -12.38
CA GLY A 147 -9.46 -4.85 -13.65
C GLY A 147 -10.04 -6.26 -13.46
N ALA A 148 -10.91 -6.72 -14.33
CA ALA A 148 -11.65 -7.98 -14.35
C ALA A 148 -11.04 -9.22 -13.64
N VAL A 149 -10.54 -9.10 -12.41
CA VAL A 149 -10.07 -10.21 -11.60
C VAL A 149 -11.28 -10.81 -10.91
N SER A 150 -11.52 -12.09 -11.18
CA SER A 150 -12.71 -12.83 -10.72
C SER A 150 -12.73 -13.10 -9.22
N GLN A 151 -11.65 -12.83 -8.49
CA GLN A 151 -11.58 -13.02 -7.04
C GLN A 151 -11.29 -11.69 -6.34
N ILE A 152 -12.08 -11.44 -5.31
CA ILE A 152 -11.87 -10.33 -4.39
C ILE A 152 -10.74 -10.76 -3.45
N PRO A 153 -9.65 -9.96 -3.33
CA PRO A 153 -8.56 -10.29 -2.42
C PRO A 153 -9.02 -10.37 -0.98
N GLY A 154 -8.27 -11.07 -0.16
CA GLY A 154 -8.49 -11.13 1.27
C GLY A 154 -8.37 -9.75 1.92
N THR A 155 -9.19 -9.50 2.92
CA THR A 155 -9.09 -8.32 3.78
C THR A 155 -9.11 -8.74 5.23
N ARG A 156 -8.56 -7.89 6.07
CA ARG A 156 -8.72 -7.98 7.52
C ARG A 156 -9.07 -6.62 8.10
N GLU A 157 -9.74 -6.63 9.22
CA GLU A 157 -9.98 -5.42 10.00
C GLU A 157 -8.79 -5.17 10.92
N GLU A 158 -8.31 -3.93 10.94
CA GLU A 158 -7.23 -3.46 11.80
C GLU A 158 -7.73 -2.31 12.66
N GLU A 159 -7.14 -2.15 13.83
CA GLU A 159 -7.41 -1.04 14.72
C GLU A 159 -6.17 -0.20 14.93
N LEU A 160 -6.33 1.11 14.88
CA LEU A 160 -5.31 2.09 15.16
C LEU A 160 -5.67 2.92 16.38
N ILE A 161 -4.74 3.04 17.31
CA ILE A 161 -4.83 4.04 18.37
C ILE A 161 -4.23 5.34 17.85
N ALA A 162 -5.08 6.35 17.66
CA ALA A 162 -4.65 7.63 17.12
C ALA A 162 -3.67 8.33 18.08
N VAL A 163 -2.54 8.77 17.54
CA VAL A 163 -1.51 9.54 18.27
C VAL A 163 -2.07 10.88 18.76
N GLY A 164 -3.02 11.45 18.00
CA GLY A 164 -3.64 12.75 18.29
C GLY A 164 -4.64 12.77 19.44
N GLY A 165 -5.04 11.61 20.04
CA GLY A 165 -6.03 11.74 21.10
C GLY A 165 -6.80 10.51 21.56
N GLY A 166 -6.20 9.34 21.64
CA GLY A 166 -6.80 8.18 22.33
C GLY A 166 -8.09 7.62 21.68
N ARG A 167 -8.31 7.89 20.40
CA ARG A 167 -9.39 7.28 19.63
C ARG A 167 -8.88 6.04 18.96
N THR A 168 -9.67 4.97 18.99
CA THR A 168 -9.47 3.79 18.16
C THR A 168 -10.18 4.02 16.82
N ILE A 169 -9.48 3.78 15.73
CA ILE A 169 -9.99 3.85 14.36
C ILE A 169 -9.90 2.45 13.80
N SER A 170 -11.06 1.86 13.48
CA SER A 170 -11.15 0.57 12.81
C SER A 170 -11.22 0.78 11.30
N TYR A 171 -10.45 0.03 10.53
CA TYR A 171 -10.36 0.16 9.07
C TYR A 171 -10.04 -1.17 8.42
N LEU A 172 -10.39 -1.30 7.14
CA LEU A 172 -10.09 -2.49 6.39
C LEU A 172 -8.73 -2.36 5.69
N VAL A 173 -7.97 -3.43 5.78
CA VAL A 173 -6.65 -3.55 5.18
C VAL A 173 -6.70 -4.59 4.08
N TYR A 174 -6.08 -4.28 2.96
CA TYR A 174 -5.76 -5.25 1.93
C TYR A 174 -4.79 -6.28 2.48
N SER A 175 -5.10 -7.57 2.27
CA SER A 175 -4.27 -8.64 2.83
C SER A 175 -2.81 -8.48 2.36
N PRO A 176 -1.84 -8.63 3.26
CA PRO A 176 -0.43 -8.53 2.89
C PRO A 176 -0.03 -9.61 1.88
N GLU A 177 -0.68 -10.79 1.88
CA GLU A 177 -0.48 -11.82 0.87
C GLU A 177 -0.93 -11.35 -0.51
N SER A 178 -2.07 -10.69 -0.60
CA SER A 178 -2.57 -10.15 -1.86
C SER A 178 -1.69 -9.00 -2.34
N GLU A 179 -1.26 -8.10 -1.46
CA GLU A 179 -0.32 -7.01 -1.81
C GLU A 179 0.99 -7.58 -2.35
N LEU A 180 1.57 -8.56 -1.64
CA LEU A 180 2.80 -9.23 -2.06
C LEU A 180 2.62 -9.95 -3.40
N SER A 181 1.51 -10.66 -3.59
CA SER A 181 1.24 -11.39 -4.84
C SER A 181 1.21 -10.46 -6.05
N TYR A 182 0.67 -9.24 -5.89
CA TYR A 182 0.70 -8.22 -6.94
C TYR A 182 2.10 -7.75 -7.27
N ASP A 183 2.90 -7.48 -6.24
CA ASP A 183 4.27 -7.06 -6.44
C ASP A 183 5.11 -8.17 -7.08
N LEU A 184 4.96 -9.41 -6.62
CA LEU A 184 5.63 -10.57 -7.22
C LEU A 184 5.17 -10.80 -8.67
N PHE A 185 3.87 -10.69 -8.95
CA PHE A 185 3.36 -10.78 -10.31
C PHE A 185 3.97 -9.71 -11.22
N ALA A 186 4.05 -8.44 -10.76
CA ALA A 186 4.66 -7.37 -11.52
C ALA A 186 6.16 -7.61 -11.77
N ILE A 187 6.90 -8.12 -10.77
CA ILE A 187 8.30 -8.50 -10.88
C ILE A 187 8.46 -9.61 -11.91
N MET A 188 7.68 -10.69 -11.79
CA MET A 188 7.78 -11.86 -12.67
C MET A 188 7.28 -11.60 -14.09
N ASP A 189 6.31 -10.69 -14.29
CA ASP A 189 5.82 -10.31 -15.62
C ASP A 189 6.81 -9.40 -16.35
N LYS A 190 7.31 -8.37 -15.69
CA LYS A 190 8.10 -7.31 -16.33
C LYS A 190 9.61 -7.56 -16.24
N LEU A 191 10.08 -8.28 -15.23
CA LEU A 191 11.50 -8.51 -14.99
C LEU A 191 12.30 -7.18 -15.02
N GLU A 192 13.33 -7.06 -15.85
CA GLU A 192 14.13 -5.84 -16.02
C GLU A 192 13.35 -4.65 -16.61
N LEU A 193 12.24 -4.92 -17.28
CA LEU A 193 11.37 -3.89 -17.87
C LEU A 193 10.39 -3.30 -16.88
N ILE A 194 10.45 -3.70 -15.60
CA ILE A 194 9.59 -3.12 -14.57
C ILE A 194 9.78 -1.60 -14.50
N GLY A 195 8.68 -0.85 -14.53
CA GLY A 195 8.72 0.62 -14.59
C GLY A 195 9.30 1.27 -13.34
N SER A 196 9.08 0.66 -12.17
CA SER A 196 9.52 1.16 -10.88
C SER A 196 10.12 0.04 -10.04
N MET A 197 11.13 0.36 -9.21
CA MET A 197 11.65 -0.57 -8.20
C MET A 197 10.76 -0.64 -6.95
N GLY A 198 9.62 0.04 -6.95
CA GLY A 198 8.66 0.04 -5.84
C GLY A 198 8.19 -1.35 -5.47
N SER A 199 7.84 -2.18 -6.46
CA SER A 199 7.40 -3.56 -6.21
C SER A 199 8.47 -4.42 -5.54
N TYR A 200 9.75 -4.25 -5.90
CA TYR A 200 10.83 -4.94 -5.19
C TYR A 200 10.97 -4.46 -3.74
N TYR A 201 10.82 -3.14 -3.51
CA TYR A 201 10.90 -2.60 -2.17
C TYR A 201 9.71 -3.00 -1.30
N ASP A 202 8.50 -2.93 -1.84
CA ASP A 202 7.29 -3.31 -1.12
C ASP A 202 7.27 -4.81 -0.81
N ALA A 203 7.69 -5.66 -1.76
CA ALA A 203 7.88 -7.09 -1.52
C ALA A 203 8.93 -7.36 -0.42
N TYR A 204 10.12 -6.77 -0.53
CA TYR A 204 11.16 -6.89 0.51
C TYR A 204 10.63 -6.47 1.89
N ARG A 205 9.94 -5.34 1.98
CA ARG A 205 9.37 -4.83 3.23
C ARG A 205 8.34 -5.79 3.84
N LEU A 206 7.40 -6.30 3.02
CA LEU A 206 6.41 -7.26 3.49
C LEU A 206 7.06 -8.53 4.02
N LEU A 207 8.04 -9.07 3.30
CA LEU A 207 8.77 -10.27 3.69
C LEU A 207 9.57 -10.08 4.99
N ARG A 208 9.98 -8.85 5.30
CA ARG A 208 10.71 -8.53 6.55
C ARG A 208 9.81 -8.26 7.73
N THR A 209 8.53 -7.97 7.51
CA THR A 209 7.68 -7.44 8.57
C THR A 209 6.38 -8.20 8.80
N GLN A 210 5.96 -9.05 7.86
CA GLN A 210 4.65 -9.72 7.94
C GLN A 210 4.82 -11.24 7.91
N PRO A 211 4.18 -11.98 8.84
CA PRO A 211 3.91 -13.40 8.63
C PRO A 211 2.93 -13.53 7.46
N LEU A 212 3.17 -14.49 6.57
CA LEU A 212 2.42 -14.65 5.33
C LEU A 212 2.10 -16.11 5.08
N SER A 213 0.89 -16.40 4.62
CA SER A 213 0.52 -17.73 4.19
C SER A 213 0.99 -17.96 2.74
N GLY A 214 1.93 -18.89 2.55
CA GLY A 214 2.39 -19.27 1.21
C GLY A 214 1.28 -19.85 0.34
N ARG A 215 0.30 -20.51 0.98
CA ARG A 215 -0.91 -21.00 0.30
C ARG A 215 -1.72 -19.87 -0.31
N TYR A 216 -2.01 -18.83 0.46
CA TYR A 216 -2.79 -17.69 -0.05
C TYR A 216 -2.05 -16.94 -1.15
N VAL A 217 -0.73 -16.77 -1.03
CA VAL A 217 0.09 -16.17 -2.09
C VAL A 217 0.03 -17.02 -3.37
N LEU A 218 0.10 -18.36 -3.27
CA LEU A 218 -0.03 -19.25 -4.42
C LEU A 218 -1.42 -19.14 -5.09
N GLU A 219 -2.50 -19.11 -4.30
CA GLU A 219 -3.87 -18.95 -4.79
C GLU A 219 -4.04 -17.63 -5.56
N GLU A 220 -3.55 -16.52 -5.00
CA GLU A 220 -3.57 -15.21 -5.64
C GLU A 220 -2.74 -15.16 -6.94
N LEU A 221 -1.51 -15.69 -6.92
CA LEU A 221 -0.66 -15.79 -8.11
C LEU A 221 -1.30 -16.68 -9.19
N THR A 222 -2.03 -17.71 -8.79
CA THR A 222 -2.77 -18.56 -9.72
C THR A 222 -3.82 -17.76 -10.48
N VAL A 223 -4.56 -16.91 -9.79
CA VAL A 223 -5.55 -16.02 -10.40
C VAL A 223 -4.88 -14.96 -11.27
N LEU A 224 -3.87 -14.28 -10.76
CA LEU A 224 -3.17 -13.21 -11.49
C LEU A 224 -2.52 -13.71 -12.79
N THR A 225 -2.01 -14.95 -12.79
CA THR A 225 -1.37 -15.56 -13.97
C THR A 225 -2.35 -16.26 -14.90
N ALA A 226 -3.63 -16.40 -14.54
CA ALA A 226 -4.63 -17.10 -15.36
C ALA A 226 -4.81 -16.48 -16.76
N ALA A 227 -4.74 -15.14 -16.84
CA ALA A 227 -4.82 -14.41 -18.10
C ALA A 227 -3.56 -14.56 -18.98
N SER A 228 -2.45 -15.03 -18.42
CA SER A 228 -1.17 -15.17 -19.11
C SER A 228 -0.46 -16.47 -18.73
N PRO A 229 -1.00 -17.66 -19.06
CA PRO A 229 -0.43 -18.94 -18.63
C PRO A 229 1.01 -19.17 -19.09
N LYS A 230 1.42 -18.50 -20.18
CA LYS A 230 2.80 -18.54 -20.70
C LYS A 230 3.85 -17.96 -19.72
N MET A 231 3.41 -17.24 -18.69
CA MET A 231 4.28 -16.76 -17.62
C MET A 231 4.71 -17.85 -16.64
N ARG A 232 3.89 -18.90 -16.46
CA ARG A 232 4.16 -20.01 -15.52
C ARG A 232 5.29 -20.88 -16.03
N LYS A 233 6.52 -20.37 -15.96
CA LYS A 233 7.74 -21.07 -16.40
C LYS A 233 8.82 -20.90 -15.36
N GLU A 234 9.46 -22.01 -14.98
CA GLU A 234 10.62 -22.01 -14.07
C GLU A 234 11.78 -21.14 -14.58
N GLN A 235 11.87 -20.97 -15.91
CA GLN A 235 12.88 -20.09 -16.50
C GLN A 235 12.80 -18.63 -16.00
N ARG A 236 11.61 -18.16 -15.56
CA ARG A 236 11.45 -16.83 -14.98
C ARG A 236 12.23 -16.65 -13.69
N LEU A 237 12.27 -17.69 -12.84
CA LEU A 237 13.09 -17.68 -11.63
C LEU A 237 14.58 -17.57 -11.97
N LYS A 238 15.04 -18.32 -12.97
CA LYS A 238 16.45 -18.25 -13.43
C LYS A 238 16.80 -16.87 -13.96
N GLN A 239 15.89 -16.24 -14.68
CA GLN A 239 16.07 -14.86 -15.15
C GLN A 239 16.14 -13.87 -13.99
N LEU A 240 15.25 -14.00 -13.00
CA LEU A 240 15.25 -13.15 -11.82
C LEU A 240 16.54 -13.32 -11.00
N ASP A 241 16.98 -14.56 -10.78
CA ASP A 241 18.25 -14.88 -10.09
C ASP A 241 19.46 -14.26 -10.80
N GLY A 242 19.47 -14.27 -12.14
CA GLY A 242 20.50 -13.63 -12.95
C GLY A 242 20.69 -12.13 -12.68
N TYR A 243 19.70 -11.47 -12.06
CA TYR A 243 19.80 -10.04 -11.74
C TYR A 243 20.63 -9.72 -10.51
N ARG A 244 21.11 -10.71 -9.74
CA ARG A 244 22.03 -10.50 -8.62
C ARG A 244 23.24 -9.67 -9.03
N ALA A 245 23.92 -10.07 -10.09
CA ALA A 245 25.11 -9.40 -10.60
C ALA A 245 24.80 -8.31 -11.63
N TYR A 246 23.53 -8.04 -11.91
CA TYR A 246 23.14 -7.12 -12.98
C TYR A 246 23.24 -5.66 -12.53
N THR A 247 24.32 -5.01 -12.88
CA THR A 247 24.65 -3.63 -12.49
C THR A 247 23.52 -2.63 -12.78
N TYR A 248 22.76 -2.82 -13.85
CA TYR A 248 21.65 -1.94 -14.20
C TYR A 248 20.54 -1.99 -13.13
N MET A 249 20.14 -3.18 -12.67
CA MET A 249 19.12 -3.33 -11.62
C MET A 249 19.60 -2.78 -10.29
N ARG A 250 20.86 -3.04 -9.92
CA ARG A 250 21.47 -2.47 -8.71
C ARG A 250 21.45 -0.94 -8.73
N LYS A 251 21.87 -0.28 -9.82
CA LYS A 251 21.84 1.17 -9.93
C LYS A 251 20.41 1.75 -9.85
N ARG A 252 19.41 1.06 -10.43
CA ARG A 252 18.01 1.46 -10.31
C ARG A 252 17.52 1.36 -8.87
N TRP A 253 17.89 0.29 -8.17
CA TRP A 253 17.55 0.06 -6.77
C TRP A 253 18.13 1.16 -5.85
N GLU A 254 19.43 1.41 -5.93
CA GLU A 254 20.12 2.46 -5.18
C GLU A 254 19.51 3.85 -5.44
N LYS A 255 19.21 4.15 -6.71
CA LYS A 255 18.52 5.39 -7.08
C LYS A 255 17.13 5.47 -6.48
N TYR A 256 16.39 4.37 -6.48
CA TYR A 256 15.05 4.31 -5.89
C TYR A 256 15.09 4.60 -4.39
N LEU A 257 15.94 3.90 -3.64
CA LEU A 257 16.10 4.12 -2.19
C LEU A 257 16.46 5.58 -1.88
N ARG A 258 17.46 6.10 -2.55
CA ARG A 258 17.91 7.50 -2.37
C ARG A 258 16.80 8.51 -2.68
N ASN A 259 16.09 8.34 -3.77
CA ASN A 259 15.02 9.26 -4.18
C ASN A 259 13.83 9.26 -3.19
N HIS A 260 13.65 8.18 -2.45
CA HIS A 260 12.57 8.05 -1.48
C HIS A 260 13.05 8.24 -0.03
N GLY A 261 14.33 8.59 0.18
CA GLY A 261 14.91 8.78 1.52
C GLY A 261 14.87 7.51 2.38
N LEU A 262 14.96 6.33 1.74
CA LEU A 262 14.95 5.04 2.40
C LEU A 262 16.37 4.67 2.88
N ALA A 263 16.44 3.82 3.90
CA ALA A 263 17.71 3.26 4.34
C ALA A 263 18.38 2.49 3.20
N GLU A 264 19.72 2.48 3.21
CA GLU A 264 20.48 1.68 2.28
C GLU A 264 20.26 0.19 2.55
N ILE A 265 19.86 -0.53 1.51
CA ILE A 265 19.65 -1.96 1.50
C ILE A 265 20.43 -2.48 0.28
N PRO A 266 21.39 -3.41 0.47
CA PRO A 266 22.06 -4.03 -0.67
C PRO A 266 21.05 -4.68 -1.62
N TRP A 267 21.27 -4.52 -2.92
CA TRP A 267 20.38 -5.09 -3.93
C TRP A 267 20.31 -6.62 -3.82
N GLU A 268 21.47 -7.22 -3.58
CA GLU A 268 21.60 -8.66 -3.42
C GLU A 268 20.76 -9.19 -2.26
N ASP A 269 20.78 -8.52 -1.11
CA ASP A 269 20.03 -8.92 0.10
C ASP A 269 18.52 -8.84 -0.16
N ALA A 270 18.08 -7.79 -0.84
CA ALA A 270 16.67 -7.64 -1.19
C ALA A 270 16.21 -8.71 -2.18
N LEU A 271 17.01 -8.98 -3.21
CA LEU A 271 16.69 -9.96 -4.23
C LEU A 271 16.74 -11.38 -3.66
N ASP A 272 17.72 -11.68 -2.79
CA ASP A 272 17.86 -12.99 -2.16
C ASP A 272 16.65 -13.33 -1.31
N LEU A 273 16.18 -12.38 -0.50
CA LEU A 273 14.99 -12.58 0.31
C LEU A 273 13.74 -12.84 -0.56
N ILE A 274 13.59 -12.07 -1.64
CA ILE A 274 12.49 -12.27 -2.59
C ILE A 274 12.60 -13.65 -3.27
N LEU A 275 13.79 -14.07 -3.68
CA LEU A 275 14.00 -15.37 -4.31
C LEU A 275 13.73 -16.53 -3.35
N VAL A 276 14.20 -16.44 -2.10
CA VAL A 276 13.91 -17.45 -1.07
C VAL A 276 12.42 -17.65 -0.88
N PHE A 277 11.66 -16.55 -0.92
CA PHE A 277 10.20 -16.62 -0.79
C PHE A 277 9.52 -17.12 -2.06
N VAL A 278 9.82 -16.51 -3.20
CA VAL A 278 9.04 -16.74 -4.42
C VAL A 278 9.35 -18.09 -5.08
N SER A 279 10.57 -18.64 -4.92
CA SER A 279 10.98 -19.85 -5.64
C SER A 279 10.09 -21.05 -5.37
N PRO A 280 9.86 -21.49 -4.13
CA PRO A 280 9.04 -22.68 -3.88
C PRO A 280 7.58 -22.47 -4.31
N ILE A 281 7.04 -21.25 -4.11
CA ILE A 281 5.67 -20.92 -4.52
C ILE A 281 5.54 -20.93 -6.05
N TRP A 282 6.52 -20.34 -6.77
CA TRP A 282 6.49 -20.28 -8.23
C TRP A 282 6.70 -21.64 -8.88
N GLU A 283 7.54 -22.49 -8.29
CA GLU A 283 7.71 -23.88 -8.74
C GLU A 283 6.41 -24.67 -8.57
N SER A 284 5.74 -24.54 -7.40
CA SER A 284 4.43 -25.15 -7.16
C SER A 284 3.39 -24.63 -8.15
N LEU A 285 3.38 -23.32 -8.44
CA LEU A 285 2.51 -22.70 -9.45
C LEU A 285 2.74 -23.30 -10.85
N CYS A 286 4.01 -23.49 -11.23
CA CYS A 286 4.37 -24.06 -12.54
C CYS A 286 3.93 -25.52 -12.68
N ARG A 287 3.97 -26.28 -11.58
CA ARG A 287 3.63 -27.70 -11.53
C ARG A 287 2.16 -27.97 -11.20
N ASN A 288 1.38 -26.91 -10.92
CA ASN A 288 0.03 -26.99 -10.36
C ASN A 288 -0.04 -27.83 -9.06
N GLU A 289 0.96 -27.67 -8.22
CA GLU A 289 1.05 -28.29 -6.89
C GLU A 289 0.55 -27.34 -5.83
N ILE A 290 0.16 -27.87 -4.67
CA ILE A 290 -0.26 -27.09 -3.52
C ILE A 290 0.97 -26.76 -2.67
N PHE A 291 0.98 -25.55 -2.11
CA PHE A 291 2.00 -25.11 -1.18
C PHE A 291 1.34 -24.68 0.14
N PHE A 292 1.81 -25.17 1.27
CA PHE A 292 1.14 -24.99 2.56
C PHE A 292 1.98 -24.23 3.60
N ASP A 293 3.27 -24.04 3.36
CA ASP A 293 4.16 -23.50 4.37
C ASP A 293 3.92 -22.01 4.59
N ASP A 294 4.03 -21.58 5.85
CA ASP A 294 3.88 -20.20 6.25
C ASP A 294 5.25 -19.51 6.38
N TRP A 295 5.31 -18.26 5.93
CA TRP A 295 6.51 -17.44 6.00
C TRP A 295 6.65 -16.77 7.37
N MET A 296 7.85 -16.91 7.95
CA MET A 296 8.22 -16.27 9.20
C MET A 296 9.26 -15.17 8.96
N PRO A 297 8.87 -13.89 9.08
CA PRO A 297 9.75 -12.76 8.76
C PRO A 297 11.00 -12.69 9.66
N GLU A 298 10.90 -13.09 10.92
CA GLU A 298 12.01 -13.11 11.87
C GLU A 298 13.11 -14.12 11.47
N LEU A 299 12.71 -15.20 10.81
CA LEU A 299 13.63 -16.27 10.36
C LEU A 299 14.03 -16.10 8.89
N GLY A 300 13.31 -15.28 8.12
CA GLY A 300 13.51 -15.12 6.69
C GLY A 300 13.34 -16.43 5.90
N ARG A 301 12.44 -17.31 6.35
CA ARG A 301 12.17 -18.61 5.71
C ARG A 301 10.76 -19.12 5.98
N PHE A 302 10.36 -20.10 5.21
CA PHE A 302 9.15 -20.87 5.47
C PHE A 302 9.33 -21.83 6.64
N LEU A 303 8.22 -22.07 7.34
CA LEU A 303 8.05 -23.15 8.30
C LEU A 303 6.98 -24.09 7.75
N GLY A 304 7.35 -25.33 7.50
CA GLY A 304 6.49 -26.46 7.15
C GLY A 304 6.41 -27.46 8.28
#